data_d7a177e92e78e6e3244878774c17d4e0
#
_entry.id   d7a177e92e78e6e3244878774c17d4e0
#
_cell.length_a   1.000
_cell.length_b   1.000
_cell.length_c   1.000
_cell.angle_alpha   90.00
_cell.angle_beta   90.00
_cell.angle_gamma   90.00
#
_symmetry.space_group_name_H-M   'P 1'
#
loop_
_entity.id
_entity.type
_entity.pdbx_description
1 polymer ?
#
loop_
_entity_poly.entity_id
_entity_poly.type
_entity_poly.pdbx_seq_one_letter_code
_entity_poly.pdbx_strand_id
1 'polypeptide(L)'
;MKYTKLERNWVMYDVGNSALVLLNTSVVPIYFNAINTGASSADLVVAWGNAQTIASLVIAMLMPILGALADYAGNKIKFFLGFFLTGLVLCLAQAIPMSAMAFLTVYVLCTIGLNSSMTFYDAMLPDITTDERMDAVSSSGYAWGYIGSTVPFIICLALIMGGSALGVPTMLAT
;
A
#
# COMPACT_ATOMS: atom_id res chain seq x y z
N MET A 1 -18.93 -2.48 -20.88
CA MET A 1 -18.27 -3.79 -21.08
C MET A 1 -18.69 -4.73 -19.96
N LYS A 2 -19.07 -5.99 -20.24
CA LYS A 2 -19.33 -6.97 -19.16
C LYS A 2 -18.01 -7.63 -18.81
N TYR A 3 -17.59 -7.54 -17.54
CA TYR A 3 -16.41 -8.22 -17.02
C TYR A 3 -16.72 -9.68 -16.70
N THR A 4 -15.75 -10.56 -16.92
CA THR A 4 -15.77 -11.91 -16.37
C THR A 4 -15.62 -11.83 -14.84
N LYS A 5 -15.89 -12.94 -14.15
CA LYS A 5 -15.71 -13.00 -12.69
C LYS A 5 -14.26 -12.75 -12.28
N LEU A 6 -13.29 -13.27 -13.05
CA LEU A 6 -11.85 -13.09 -12.78
C LEU A 6 -11.43 -11.64 -12.99
N GLU A 7 -11.78 -11.03 -14.12
CA GLU A 7 -11.48 -9.61 -14.40
C GLU A 7 -12.05 -8.70 -13.32
N ARG A 8 -13.30 -8.94 -12.90
CA ARG A 8 -13.92 -8.14 -11.82
C ARG A 8 -13.17 -8.30 -10.49
N ASN A 9 -12.78 -9.51 -10.12
CA ASN A 9 -12.03 -9.75 -8.89
C ASN A 9 -10.67 -9.06 -8.94
N TRP A 10 -10.00 -9.08 -10.11
CA TRP A 10 -8.74 -8.40 -10.33
C TRP A 10 -8.89 -6.88 -10.15
N VAL A 11 -9.89 -6.25 -10.79
CA VAL A 11 -10.20 -4.83 -10.60
C VAL A 11 -10.54 -4.49 -9.14
N MET A 12 -11.32 -5.33 -8.44
CA MET A 12 -11.67 -5.10 -7.03
C MET A 12 -10.48 -5.21 -6.09
N TYR A 13 -9.50 -6.06 -6.40
CA TYR A 13 -8.25 -6.09 -5.65
C TYR A 13 -7.50 -4.77 -5.77
N ASP A 14 -7.42 -4.21 -6.98
CA ASP A 14 -6.74 -2.93 -7.23
C ASP A 14 -7.36 -1.77 -6.43
N VAL A 15 -8.69 -1.76 -6.30
CA VAL A 15 -9.40 -0.82 -5.41
C VAL A 15 -8.90 -0.92 -3.96
N GLY A 16 -8.81 -2.12 -3.41
CA GLY A 16 -8.34 -2.33 -2.04
C GLY A 16 -6.86 -1.99 -1.85
N ASN A 17 -6.02 -2.41 -2.79
CA ASN A 17 -4.59 -2.13 -2.75
C ASN A 17 -4.29 -0.64 -2.90
N SER A 18 -4.94 0.06 -3.82
CA SER A 18 -4.79 1.50 -4.01
C SER A 18 -5.18 2.27 -2.75
N ALA A 19 -6.22 1.84 -2.02
CA ALA A 19 -6.59 2.42 -0.74
C ALA A 19 -5.50 2.22 0.32
N LEU A 20 -4.95 1.01 0.44
CA LEU A 20 -3.85 0.72 1.38
C LEU A 20 -2.60 1.56 1.07
N VAL A 21 -2.20 1.64 -0.20
CA VAL A 21 -1.04 2.42 -0.62
C VAL A 21 -1.25 3.90 -0.35
N LEU A 22 -2.42 4.45 -0.68
CA LEU A 22 -2.73 5.86 -0.44
C LEU A 22 -2.71 6.20 1.06
N LEU A 23 -3.30 5.36 1.91
CA LEU A 23 -3.27 5.55 3.37
C LEU A 23 -1.85 5.43 3.92
N ASN A 24 -1.10 4.41 3.49
CA ASN A 24 0.28 4.20 3.94
C ASN A 24 1.21 5.36 3.56
N THR A 25 1.00 6.00 2.42
CA THR A 25 1.85 7.10 1.96
C THR A 25 1.41 8.48 2.46
N SER A 26 0.13 8.66 2.81
CA SER A 26 -0.42 9.97 3.14
C SER A 26 -0.84 10.11 4.61
N VAL A 27 -1.44 9.08 5.19
CA VAL A 27 -1.95 9.13 6.58
C VAL A 27 -0.88 8.68 7.58
N VAL A 28 -0.12 7.64 7.27
CA VAL A 28 0.91 7.11 8.16
C VAL A 28 2.00 8.12 8.51
N PRO A 29 2.49 9.01 7.60
CA PRO A 29 3.43 10.07 8.00
C PRO A 29 2.83 11.06 9.00
N ILE A 30 1.54 11.37 8.90
CA ILE A 30 0.86 12.25 9.86
C ILE A 30 0.86 11.58 11.25
N TYR A 31 0.52 10.30 11.31
CA TYR A 31 0.57 9.51 12.54
C TYR A 31 1.99 9.44 13.11
N PHE A 32 3.00 9.16 12.27
CA PHE A 32 4.40 9.13 12.68
C PHE A 32 4.84 10.45 13.35
N ASN A 33 4.47 11.57 12.76
CA ASN A 33 4.76 12.89 13.34
C ASN A 33 4.01 13.12 14.67
N ALA A 34 2.75 12.67 14.76
CA ALA A 34 1.92 12.85 15.95
C ALA A 34 2.44 12.07 17.17
N ILE A 35 3.02 10.89 16.97
CA ILE A 35 3.57 10.06 18.07
C ILE A 35 4.99 10.43 18.48
N ASN A 36 5.71 11.25 17.71
CA ASN A 36 7.12 11.60 17.96
C ASN A 36 7.28 13.10 18.34
N THR A 37 6.47 13.59 19.25
CA THR A 37 6.40 15.00 19.67
C THR A 37 7.69 15.55 20.29
N GLY A 38 8.63 14.70 20.68
CA GLY A 38 9.93 15.11 21.26
C GLY A 38 11.02 15.43 20.23
N ALA A 39 10.80 15.14 18.95
CA ALA A 39 11.76 15.41 17.88
C ALA A 39 11.38 16.69 17.12
N SER A 40 12.37 17.35 16.48
CA SER A 40 12.08 18.49 15.62
C SER A 40 11.35 18.04 14.35
N SER A 41 10.46 18.87 13.81
CA SER A 41 9.75 18.56 12.56
C SER A 41 10.72 18.31 11.40
N ALA A 42 11.86 19.00 11.37
CA ALA A 42 12.88 18.79 10.35
C ALA A 42 13.51 17.40 10.44
N ASP A 43 13.83 16.93 11.65
CA ASP A 43 14.41 15.59 11.86
C ASP A 43 13.41 14.47 11.47
N LEU A 44 12.12 14.66 11.78
CA LEU A 44 11.07 13.71 11.40
C LEU A 44 10.90 13.62 9.88
N VAL A 45 10.91 14.76 9.17
CA VAL A 45 10.85 14.78 7.71
C VAL A 45 12.07 14.08 7.08
N VAL A 46 13.27 14.33 7.62
CA VAL A 46 14.51 13.68 7.16
C VAL A 46 14.45 12.17 7.42
N ALA A 47 14.03 11.76 8.62
CA ALA A 47 13.92 10.34 8.98
C ALA A 47 12.90 9.61 8.07
N TRP A 48 11.75 10.23 7.82
CA TRP A 48 10.75 9.71 6.88
C TRP A 48 11.27 9.61 5.45
N GLY A 49 11.90 10.66 4.95
CA GLY A 49 12.52 10.70 3.61
C GLY A 49 13.58 9.61 3.43
N ASN A 50 14.42 9.40 4.44
CA ASN A 50 15.41 8.31 4.44
C ASN A 50 14.74 6.93 4.38
N ALA A 51 13.68 6.70 5.16
CA ALA A 51 12.93 5.45 5.14
C ALA A 51 12.31 5.19 3.76
N GLN A 52 11.70 6.20 3.15
CA GLN A 52 11.16 6.14 1.77
C GLN A 52 12.26 5.82 0.76
N THR A 53 13.42 6.46 0.86
CA THR A 53 14.56 6.23 -0.03
C THR A 53 15.07 4.80 0.09
N ILE A 54 15.23 4.29 1.32
CA ILE A 54 15.65 2.90 1.56
C ILE A 54 14.64 1.93 0.97
N ALA A 55 13.34 2.12 1.22
CA ALA A 55 12.31 1.27 0.66
C ALA A 55 12.37 1.25 -0.87
N SER A 56 12.47 2.41 -1.50
CA SER A 56 12.52 2.55 -2.97
C SER A 56 13.76 1.89 -3.58
N LEU A 57 14.93 2.04 -2.95
CA LEU A 57 16.16 1.39 -3.41
C LEU A 57 16.08 -0.13 -3.31
N VAL A 58 15.56 -0.65 -2.19
CA VAL A 58 15.38 -2.11 -2.01
C VAL A 58 14.38 -2.64 -3.03
N ILE A 59 13.24 -1.97 -3.25
CA ILE A 59 12.26 -2.36 -4.26
C ILE A 59 12.90 -2.36 -5.65
N ALA A 60 13.62 -1.31 -6.02
CA ALA A 60 14.28 -1.22 -7.33
C ALA A 60 15.27 -2.37 -7.59
N MET A 61 15.99 -2.81 -6.55
CA MET A 61 16.89 -3.97 -6.65
C MET A 61 16.14 -5.31 -6.69
N LEU A 62 15.00 -5.41 -6.01
CA LEU A 62 14.20 -6.62 -5.97
C LEU A 62 13.36 -6.84 -7.24
N MET A 63 12.89 -5.77 -7.89
CA MET A 63 11.96 -5.86 -9.04
C MET A 63 12.44 -6.79 -10.16
N PRO A 64 13.69 -6.75 -10.63
CA PRO A 64 14.14 -7.67 -11.68
C PRO A 64 14.10 -9.14 -11.24
N ILE A 65 14.42 -9.42 -9.97
CA ILE A 65 14.39 -10.76 -9.39
C ILE A 65 12.94 -11.25 -9.27
N LEU A 66 12.05 -10.39 -8.76
CA LEU A 66 10.63 -10.71 -8.58
C LEU A 66 9.93 -10.90 -9.94
N GLY A 67 10.28 -10.09 -10.95
CA GLY A 67 9.80 -10.26 -12.31
C GLY A 67 10.18 -11.64 -12.89
N ALA A 68 11.45 -12.03 -12.77
CA ALA A 68 11.90 -13.34 -13.21
C ALA A 68 11.21 -14.50 -12.45
N LEU A 69 10.93 -14.33 -11.16
CA LEU A 69 10.16 -15.30 -10.37
C LEU A 69 8.68 -15.34 -10.77
N ALA A 70 8.11 -14.22 -11.18
CA ALA A 70 6.73 -14.13 -11.66
C ALA A 70 6.51 -14.90 -12.96
N ASP A 71 7.54 -15.01 -13.80
CA ASP A 71 7.48 -15.79 -15.06
C ASP A 71 7.46 -17.31 -14.82
N TYR A 72 7.80 -17.77 -13.62
CA TYR A 72 7.77 -19.19 -13.29
C TYR A 72 6.34 -19.69 -13.07
N ALA A 73 5.89 -20.61 -13.94
CA ALA A 73 4.53 -21.13 -13.94
C ALA A 73 4.09 -21.68 -12.56
N GLY A 74 2.89 -21.28 -12.12
CA GLY A 74 2.23 -21.80 -10.93
C GLY A 74 2.64 -21.17 -9.59
N ASN A 75 3.60 -20.26 -9.56
CA ASN A 75 4.07 -19.63 -8.33
C ASN A 75 3.56 -18.19 -8.11
N LYS A 76 3.05 -17.52 -9.15
CA LYS A 76 2.58 -16.12 -9.07
C LYS A 76 1.66 -15.87 -7.86
N ILE A 77 0.62 -16.69 -7.70
CA ILE A 77 -0.36 -16.53 -6.59
C ILE A 77 0.29 -16.74 -5.23
N LYS A 78 1.23 -17.68 -5.09
CA LYS A 78 1.89 -17.96 -3.81
C LYS A 78 2.77 -16.80 -3.38
N PHE A 79 3.59 -16.26 -4.30
CA PHE A 79 4.42 -15.10 -4.03
C PHE A 79 3.58 -13.85 -3.78
N PHE A 80 2.55 -13.63 -4.62
CA PHE A 80 1.59 -12.57 -4.41
C PHE A 80 1.00 -12.59 -2.99
N LEU A 81 0.42 -13.72 -2.57
CA LEU A 81 -0.17 -13.85 -1.23
C LEU A 81 0.87 -13.71 -0.13
N GLY A 82 2.06 -14.27 -0.30
CA GLY A 82 3.14 -14.17 0.68
C GLY A 82 3.53 -12.71 0.92
N PHE A 83 3.83 -11.95 -0.12
CA PHE A 83 4.19 -10.54 -0.01
C PHE A 83 3.03 -9.67 0.47
N PHE A 84 1.83 -9.89 -0.07
CA PHE A 84 0.64 -9.14 0.33
C PHE A 84 0.28 -9.34 1.80
N LEU A 85 0.21 -10.59 2.27
CA LEU A 85 -0.11 -10.88 3.68
C LEU A 85 0.97 -10.35 4.62
N THR A 86 2.24 -10.46 4.25
CA THR A 86 3.35 -9.89 5.02
C THR A 86 3.20 -8.36 5.09
N GLY A 87 2.95 -7.69 3.96
CA GLY A 87 2.71 -6.26 3.91
C GLY A 87 1.50 -5.85 4.76
N LEU A 88 0.39 -6.59 4.67
CA LEU A 88 -0.82 -6.33 5.46
C LEU A 88 -0.60 -6.47 6.96
N VAL A 89 0.08 -7.54 7.40
CA VAL A 89 0.42 -7.74 8.82
C VAL A 89 1.31 -6.62 9.33
N LEU A 90 2.32 -6.21 8.55
CA LEU A 90 3.20 -5.10 8.91
C LEU A 90 2.46 -3.75 8.90
N CYS A 91 1.49 -3.57 8.01
CA CYS A 91 0.62 -2.39 8.03
C CYS A 91 -0.19 -2.31 9.34
N LEU A 92 -0.79 -3.42 9.76
CA LEU A 92 -1.50 -3.49 11.05
C LEU A 92 -0.56 -3.32 12.24
N ALA A 93 0.67 -3.81 12.15
CA ALA A 93 1.68 -3.66 13.22
C ALA A 93 2.07 -2.20 13.46
N GLN A 94 1.91 -1.29 12.50
CA GLN A 94 2.16 0.14 12.67
C GLN A 94 1.20 0.80 13.70
N ALA A 95 0.06 0.17 14.00
CA ALA A 95 -0.85 0.64 15.06
C ALA A 95 -0.34 0.33 16.48
N ILE A 96 0.70 -0.50 16.63
CA ILE A 96 1.27 -0.87 17.93
C ILE A 96 2.25 0.22 18.36
N PRO A 97 2.16 0.75 19.59
CA PRO A 97 3.14 1.72 20.10
C PRO A 97 4.56 1.16 20.08
N MET A 98 5.47 1.87 19.43
CA MET A 98 6.87 1.46 19.30
C MET A 98 7.79 2.68 19.16
N SER A 99 9.11 2.49 19.24
CA SER A 99 10.06 3.57 19.02
C SER A 99 10.04 4.06 17.56
N ALA A 100 10.42 5.32 17.32
CA ALA A 100 10.47 5.90 15.98
C ALA A 100 11.28 5.04 14.98
N MET A 101 12.42 4.50 15.41
CA MET A 101 13.26 3.65 14.56
C MET A 101 12.57 2.32 14.23
N ALA A 102 11.91 1.69 15.20
CA ALA A 102 11.15 0.46 14.98
C ALA A 102 9.97 0.71 14.04
N PHE A 103 9.26 1.83 14.21
CA PHE A 103 8.16 2.23 13.35
C PHE A 103 8.62 2.39 11.89
N LEU A 104 9.69 3.14 11.66
CA LEU A 104 10.24 3.32 10.31
C LEU A 104 10.72 2.01 9.69
N THR A 105 11.29 1.11 10.50
CA THR A 105 11.67 -0.23 10.02
C THR A 105 10.46 -1.03 9.57
N VAL A 106 9.39 -1.06 10.38
CA VAL A 106 8.13 -1.74 10.04
C VAL A 106 7.50 -1.11 8.80
N TYR A 107 7.52 0.22 8.70
CA TYR A 107 7.04 0.96 7.51
C TYR A 107 7.79 0.57 6.23
N VAL A 108 9.13 0.54 6.28
CA VAL A 108 9.97 0.14 5.13
C VAL A 108 9.63 -1.28 4.69
N LEU A 109 9.57 -2.23 5.62
CA LEU A 109 9.23 -3.63 5.32
C LEU A 109 7.79 -3.77 4.78
N CYS A 110 6.84 -3.03 5.35
CA CYS A 110 5.45 -2.97 4.85
C CYS A 110 5.41 -2.49 3.40
N THR A 111 6.09 -1.37 3.12
CA THR A 111 6.15 -0.77 1.78
C THR A 111 6.78 -1.71 0.78
N ILE A 112 7.87 -2.40 1.14
CA ILE A 112 8.51 -3.42 0.31
C ILE A 112 7.53 -4.57 0.04
N GLY A 113 6.85 -5.09 1.06
CA GLY A 113 5.88 -6.19 0.93
C GLY A 113 4.73 -5.84 -0.02
N LEU A 114 4.08 -4.70 0.20
CA LEU A 114 2.94 -4.26 -0.63
C LEU A 114 3.36 -4.01 -2.08
N ASN A 115 4.46 -3.29 -2.32
CA ASN A 115 4.93 -3.04 -3.69
C ASN A 115 5.42 -4.31 -4.40
N SER A 116 6.10 -5.22 -3.68
CA SER A 116 6.51 -6.50 -4.25
C SER A 116 5.32 -7.36 -4.65
N SER A 117 4.23 -7.33 -3.89
CA SER A 117 3.01 -8.05 -4.25
C SER A 117 2.39 -7.57 -5.56
N MET A 118 2.49 -6.25 -5.86
CA MET A 118 1.98 -5.68 -7.11
C MET A 118 2.67 -6.25 -8.35
N THR A 119 3.96 -6.54 -8.28
CA THR A 119 4.69 -7.16 -9.41
C THR A 119 4.05 -8.49 -9.83
N PHE A 120 3.65 -9.31 -8.86
CA PHE A 120 2.98 -10.59 -9.15
C PHE A 120 1.52 -10.40 -9.56
N TYR A 121 0.84 -9.40 -8.98
CA TYR A 121 -0.50 -9.03 -9.37
C TYR A 121 -0.57 -8.60 -10.83
N ASP A 122 0.30 -7.70 -11.27
CA ASP A 122 0.38 -7.24 -12.66
C ASP A 122 0.73 -8.40 -13.61
N ALA A 123 1.64 -9.30 -13.21
CA ALA A 123 2.01 -10.48 -13.99
C ALA A 123 0.86 -11.50 -14.15
N MET A 124 -0.20 -11.41 -13.35
CA MET A 124 -1.39 -12.28 -13.50
C MET A 124 -2.40 -11.77 -14.53
N LEU A 125 -2.30 -10.53 -14.99
CA LEU A 125 -3.26 -9.95 -15.93
C LEU A 125 -3.43 -10.77 -17.22
N PRO A 126 -2.35 -11.23 -17.88
CA PRO A 126 -2.49 -12.09 -19.07
C PRO A 126 -3.14 -13.45 -18.80
N ASP A 127 -3.11 -13.92 -17.55
CA ASP A 127 -3.70 -15.22 -17.18
C ASP A 127 -5.23 -15.13 -16.95
N ILE A 128 -5.78 -13.91 -16.80
CA ILE A 128 -7.19 -13.69 -16.41
C ILE A 128 -8.04 -13.06 -17.50
N THR A 129 -7.42 -12.49 -18.55
CA THR A 129 -8.10 -11.82 -19.66
C THR A 129 -7.41 -12.13 -20.99
N THR A 130 -8.04 -11.75 -22.11
CA THR A 130 -7.46 -11.91 -23.45
C THR A 130 -6.69 -10.64 -23.86
N ASP A 131 -5.79 -10.76 -24.84
CA ASP A 131 -4.96 -9.65 -25.31
C ASP A 131 -5.82 -8.44 -25.76
N GLU A 132 -6.96 -8.70 -26.44
CA GLU A 132 -7.86 -7.65 -26.95
C GLU A 132 -8.56 -6.88 -25.81
N ARG A 133 -8.62 -7.46 -24.61
CA ARG A 133 -9.31 -6.87 -23.44
C ARG A 133 -8.37 -6.34 -22.39
N MET A 134 -7.07 -6.68 -22.49
CA MET A 134 -6.07 -6.41 -21.46
C MET A 134 -6.00 -4.92 -21.09
N ASP A 135 -5.92 -4.05 -22.09
CA ASP A 135 -5.86 -2.59 -21.88
C ASP A 135 -7.13 -2.05 -21.21
N ALA A 136 -8.30 -2.57 -21.57
CA ALA A 136 -9.56 -2.12 -20.99
C ALA A 136 -9.71 -2.61 -19.54
N VAL A 137 -9.27 -3.82 -19.22
CA VAL A 137 -9.30 -4.37 -17.84
C VAL A 137 -8.30 -3.62 -16.97
N SER A 138 -7.06 -3.44 -17.44
CA SER A 138 -6.02 -2.68 -16.74
C SER A 138 -6.45 -1.24 -16.47
N SER A 139 -6.91 -0.52 -17.49
CA SER A 139 -7.39 0.87 -17.33
C SER A 139 -8.55 0.97 -16.34
N SER A 140 -9.41 -0.04 -16.29
CA SER A 140 -10.51 -0.09 -15.32
C SER A 140 -10.02 -0.33 -13.90
N GLY A 141 -9.00 -1.18 -13.70
CA GLY A 141 -8.34 -1.37 -12.42
C GLY A 141 -7.85 -0.03 -11.88
N TYR A 142 -7.03 0.68 -12.64
CA TYR A 142 -6.55 2.01 -12.28
C TYR A 142 -7.68 3.00 -11.97
N ALA A 143 -8.69 3.12 -12.85
CA ALA A 143 -9.78 4.06 -12.65
C ALA A 143 -10.56 3.78 -11.36
N TRP A 144 -10.94 2.54 -11.13
CA TRP A 144 -11.66 2.14 -9.92
C TRP A 144 -10.77 2.17 -8.69
N GLY A 145 -9.47 1.88 -8.82
CA GLY A 145 -8.47 2.01 -7.78
C GLY A 145 -8.39 3.45 -7.26
N TYR A 146 -8.26 4.43 -8.14
CA TYR A 146 -8.26 5.86 -7.76
C TYR A 146 -9.57 6.30 -7.11
N ILE A 147 -10.72 5.95 -7.68
CA ILE A 147 -12.02 6.32 -7.13
C ILE A 147 -12.21 5.64 -5.76
N GLY A 148 -11.93 4.35 -5.67
CA GLY A 148 -12.13 3.57 -4.45
C GLY A 148 -11.19 3.96 -3.30
N SER A 149 -9.93 4.33 -3.60
CA SER A 149 -8.97 4.80 -2.60
C SER A 149 -9.28 6.19 -2.05
N THR A 150 -9.94 7.03 -2.84
CA THR A 150 -10.31 8.39 -2.42
C THR A 150 -11.30 8.38 -1.26
N VAL A 151 -12.24 7.43 -1.22
CA VAL A 151 -13.27 7.35 -0.17
C VAL A 151 -12.67 7.14 1.22
N PRO A 152 -11.89 6.06 1.50
CA PRO A 152 -11.27 5.87 2.81
C PRO A 152 -10.28 7.00 3.15
N PHE A 153 -9.58 7.56 2.17
CA PHE A 153 -8.68 8.68 2.38
C PHE A 153 -9.41 9.94 2.89
N ILE A 154 -10.53 10.32 2.25
CA ILE A 154 -11.34 11.46 2.70
C ILE A 154 -11.90 11.20 4.10
N ILE A 155 -12.36 9.98 4.40
CA ILE A 155 -12.84 9.61 5.74
C ILE A 155 -11.73 9.80 6.78
N CYS A 156 -10.53 9.29 6.52
CA CYS A 156 -9.38 9.45 7.41
C CYS A 156 -9.02 10.93 7.62
N LEU A 157 -8.95 11.72 6.55
CA LEU A 157 -8.69 13.15 6.67
C LEU A 157 -9.75 13.88 7.47
N ALA A 158 -11.03 13.57 7.24
CA ALA A 158 -12.14 14.17 8.00
C ALA A 158 -12.06 13.82 9.50
N LEU A 159 -11.66 12.59 9.83
CA LEU A 159 -11.45 12.17 11.23
C LEU A 159 -10.24 12.88 11.85
N ILE A 160 -9.13 13.01 11.13
CA ILE A 160 -7.92 13.70 11.60
C ILE A 160 -8.23 15.19 11.85
N MET A 161 -8.88 15.85 10.90
CA MET A 161 -9.16 17.29 10.99
C MET A 161 -10.33 17.63 11.91
N GLY A 162 -11.35 16.77 11.97
CA GLY A 162 -12.58 17.00 12.73
C GLY A 162 -12.66 16.23 14.05
N GLY A 163 -11.70 15.37 14.36
CA GLY A 163 -11.76 14.46 15.50
C GLY A 163 -11.89 15.15 16.84
N SER A 164 -11.22 16.28 17.02
CA SER A 164 -11.36 17.11 18.24
C SER A 164 -12.78 17.67 18.43
N ALA A 165 -13.46 18.03 17.34
CA ALA A 165 -14.85 18.50 17.36
C ALA A 165 -15.86 17.36 17.59
N LEU A 166 -15.49 16.13 17.24
CA LEU A 166 -16.29 14.91 17.39
C LEU A 166 -16.00 14.17 18.71
N GLY A 167 -15.12 14.71 19.56
CA GLY A 167 -14.73 14.08 20.83
C GLY A 167 -13.86 12.83 20.66
N VAL A 168 -13.34 12.60 19.45
CA VAL A 168 -12.39 11.51 19.18
C VAL A 168 -11.00 11.99 19.55
N PRO A 169 -10.27 11.31 20.48
CA PRO A 169 -8.90 11.67 20.79
C PRO A 169 -8.05 11.65 19.50
N THR A 170 -7.20 12.66 19.34
CA THR A 170 -6.35 12.83 18.13
C THR A 170 -5.51 11.58 17.85
N MET A 171 -5.15 10.82 18.88
CA MET A 171 -4.45 9.52 18.77
C MET A 171 -5.28 8.39 18.16
N LEU A 172 -6.62 8.49 18.15
CA LEU A 172 -7.50 7.48 17.54
C LEU A 172 -7.99 7.91 16.16
N ALA A 173 -7.76 9.17 15.80
CA ALA A 173 -8.15 9.73 14.51
C ALA A 173 -7.03 9.59 13.44
N THR A 174 -5.82 9.24 13.87
CA THR A 174 -4.65 8.94 13.02
C THR A 174 -4.28 7.48 13.12
#